data_37df89e08cd1be32ec7b0a7c21a70e28
#
_entry.id   37df89e08cd1be32ec7b0a7c21a70e28
#
_cell.length_a   1.000
_cell.length_b   1.000
_cell.length_c   1.000
_cell.angle_alpha   90.00
_cell.angle_beta   90.00
_cell.angle_gamma   90.00
#
_symmetry.space_group_name_H-M   'P 1'
#
loop_
_entity.id
_entity.type
_entity.pdbx_description
1 polymer ?
#
loop_
_entity_poly.entity_id
_entity_poly.type
_entity_poly.pdbx_seq_one_letter_code
_entity_poly.pdbx_strand_id
1 'polypeptide(L)'
;MKIALIRPNMGDYRSTDAMPPLAMGILAARAREHDVVFYDDRVEPIPTTIDADLIALSVETFSARRAYQLADQFREQGCQVVMGGHHPTFLPEEALMHADSVVTGDAEGAWEQLISDSANGQLQRVYVGNNQAELCDYRIDRSIFAGKSYAPIEVIQYSRGCRFECDFCSIYSFYGSNVRTRPIDHVRQELKALNRKRLLFFVDDNLFSSDENISVLLSTIKPLNIRWSCQISIDIARNLDRLDQLAEAGCRYVLIGFESLDENNLRQMNKRWNNVAGDYLQVVHELHQRGIGVYGTFVFGYDHDTTETIRRSVDFALEARLDIANFNPLTPTPGSGLYNRLLAENRLLSPHWWLDSHYKYGDPIFTPKSLTAEQLTEGCFEAKKQFYSWSSIARRVANKDKKFSVFGTAMTSIANIISRREVYRKQGRHLGT
;
A
#
# COMPACT_ATOMS: atom_id res chain seq x y z
N MET A 1 28.76 -10.60 8.57
CA MET A 1 28.18 -9.41 9.25
C MET A 1 26.86 -9.77 9.89
N LYS A 2 26.47 -9.07 10.94
CA LYS A 2 25.14 -9.08 11.51
C LYS A 2 24.35 -7.91 10.93
N ILE A 3 23.21 -8.19 10.29
CA ILE A 3 22.38 -7.19 9.63
C ILE A 3 20.99 -7.16 10.27
N ALA A 4 20.55 -6.01 10.74
CA ALA A 4 19.19 -5.82 11.23
C ALA A 4 18.36 -5.07 10.19
N LEU A 5 17.32 -5.71 9.70
CA LEU A 5 16.30 -5.09 8.85
C LEU A 5 15.18 -4.55 9.76
N ILE A 6 14.76 -3.30 9.56
CA ILE A 6 13.73 -2.68 10.38
C ILE A 6 12.66 -2.06 9.48
N ARG A 7 11.40 -2.39 9.79
CA ARG A 7 10.21 -1.71 9.25
C ARG A 7 9.62 -0.79 10.32
N PRO A 8 9.87 0.54 10.29
CA PRO A 8 9.31 1.46 11.27
C PRO A 8 7.79 1.55 11.17
N ASN A 9 7.13 1.79 12.31
CA ASN A 9 5.71 2.07 12.38
C ASN A 9 5.44 3.58 12.19
N MET A 10 4.21 3.93 11.83
CA MET A 10 3.78 5.31 11.77
C MET A 10 3.38 5.88 13.14
N GLY A 11 3.11 5.05 14.14
CA GLY A 11 2.64 5.45 15.47
C GLY A 11 2.95 4.42 16.54
N ASP A 12 2.56 4.70 17.77
CA ASP A 12 2.84 3.93 18.99
C ASP A 12 1.99 2.67 19.19
N TYR A 13 1.15 2.32 18.24
CA TYR A 13 0.22 1.18 18.36
C TYR A 13 0.63 0.01 17.47
N ARG A 14 0.28 -1.20 17.87
CA ARG A 14 0.47 -2.41 17.06
C ARG A 14 -0.72 -2.63 16.13
N SER A 15 -0.44 -2.86 14.87
CA SER A 15 -1.46 -3.11 13.85
C SER A 15 -2.03 -4.52 13.98
N THR A 16 -3.35 -4.65 13.78
CA THR A 16 -4.02 -5.96 13.72
C THR A 16 -4.24 -6.45 12.29
N ASP A 17 -3.93 -5.60 11.30
CA ASP A 17 -4.12 -5.83 9.88
C ASP A 17 -2.81 -5.80 9.08
N ALA A 18 -1.65 -5.75 9.77
CA ALA A 18 -0.36 -5.76 9.12
C ALA A 18 -0.14 -7.04 8.30
N MET A 19 0.36 -6.88 7.09
CA MET A 19 0.82 -7.96 6.22
C MET A 19 2.34 -8.02 6.17
N PRO A 20 2.95 -9.20 5.91
CA PRO A 20 4.39 -9.33 5.74
C PRO A 20 4.92 -8.38 4.66
N PRO A 21 5.95 -7.56 4.95
CA PRO A 21 6.53 -6.63 3.97
C PRO A 21 7.50 -7.38 3.05
N LEU A 22 7.08 -7.68 1.81
CA LEU A 22 7.88 -8.48 0.86
C LEU A 22 9.27 -7.88 0.62
N ALA A 23 9.42 -6.56 0.60
CA ALA A 23 10.71 -5.90 0.43
C ALA A 23 11.75 -6.38 1.45
N MET A 24 11.36 -6.56 2.73
CA MET A 24 12.27 -7.07 3.76
C MET A 24 12.69 -8.52 3.49
N GLY A 25 11.75 -9.37 3.04
CA GLY A 25 12.07 -10.75 2.64
C GLY A 25 12.97 -10.83 1.43
N ILE A 26 12.88 -9.88 0.51
CA ILE A 26 13.77 -9.79 -0.66
C ILE A 26 15.19 -9.39 -0.22
N LEU A 27 15.32 -8.37 0.63
CA LEU A 27 16.62 -7.96 1.16
C LEU A 27 17.27 -9.07 1.98
N ALA A 28 16.50 -9.77 2.83
CA ALA A 28 16.99 -10.93 3.58
C ALA A 28 17.48 -12.05 2.66
N ALA A 29 16.75 -12.40 1.61
CA ALA A 29 17.15 -13.42 0.64
C ALA A 29 18.46 -13.09 -0.08
N ARG A 30 18.75 -11.81 -0.31
CA ARG A 30 19.97 -11.31 -0.95
C ARG A 30 21.13 -11.16 0.04
N ALA A 31 20.85 -11.19 1.35
CA ALA A 31 21.82 -11.13 2.42
C ALA A 31 22.05 -12.49 3.13
N ARG A 32 21.65 -13.61 2.51
CA ARG A 32 21.63 -14.96 3.13
C ARG A 32 23.00 -15.49 3.61
N GLU A 33 24.10 -14.91 3.15
CA GLU A 33 25.46 -15.25 3.59
C GLU A 33 25.84 -14.51 4.89
N HIS A 34 24.94 -13.70 5.40
CA HIS A 34 25.09 -12.89 6.61
C HIS A 34 24.08 -13.33 7.68
N ASP A 35 24.32 -12.94 8.92
CA ASP A 35 23.36 -13.15 10.02
C ASP A 35 22.29 -12.03 9.97
N VAL A 36 21.08 -12.37 9.52
CA VAL A 36 20.02 -11.39 9.28
C VAL A 36 18.90 -11.54 10.31
N VAL A 37 18.60 -10.46 11.01
CA VAL A 37 17.41 -10.35 11.86
C VAL A 37 16.46 -9.32 11.31
N PHE A 38 15.15 -9.53 11.49
CA PHE A 38 14.13 -8.60 11.04
C PHE A 38 13.20 -8.19 12.17
N TYR A 39 12.97 -6.89 12.30
CA TYR A 39 12.02 -6.29 13.24
C TYR A 39 10.97 -5.49 12.49
N ASP A 40 9.70 -5.76 12.80
CA ASP A 40 8.57 -4.99 12.26
C ASP A 40 7.86 -4.24 13.39
N ASP A 41 8.13 -2.95 13.51
CA ASP A 41 7.58 -2.08 14.55
C ASP A 41 6.05 -1.98 14.51
N ARG A 42 5.42 -2.45 13.43
CA ARG A 42 3.95 -2.52 13.34
C ARG A 42 3.36 -3.66 14.17
N VAL A 43 4.12 -4.71 14.45
CA VAL A 43 3.63 -5.94 15.11
C VAL A 43 4.42 -6.33 16.36
N GLU A 44 5.62 -5.79 16.56
CA GLU A 44 6.48 -6.07 17.71
C GLU A 44 7.27 -4.81 18.14
N PRO A 45 7.70 -4.71 19.40
CA PRO A 45 8.57 -3.60 19.82
C PRO A 45 9.97 -3.77 19.21
N ILE A 46 10.57 -2.63 18.81
CA ILE A 46 11.96 -2.59 18.41
C ILE A 46 12.84 -2.60 19.70
N PRO A 47 13.83 -3.48 19.82
CA PRO A 47 14.77 -3.44 20.94
C PRO A 47 15.50 -2.10 21.01
N THR A 48 15.78 -1.63 22.22
CA THR A 48 16.54 -0.37 22.42
C THR A 48 18.00 -0.50 22.02
N THR A 49 18.54 -1.71 22.03
CA THR A 49 19.90 -2.06 21.56
C THR A 49 19.82 -3.28 20.66
N ILE A 50 20.52 -3.24 19.55
CA ILE A 50 20.60 -4.35 18.60
C ILE A 50 22.07 -4.65 18.34
N ASP A 51 22.48 -5.91 18.53
CA ASP A 51 23.82 -6.38 18.16
C ASP A 51 23.88 -6.60 16.65
N ALA A 52 24.14 -5.51 15.91
CA ALA A 52 24.23 -5.51 14.46
C ALA A 52 25.35 -4.59 13.97
N ASP A 53 26.05 -5.01 12.92
CA ASP A 53 27.05 -4.19 12.23
C ASP A 53 26.38 -3.17 11.31
N LEU A 54 25.25 -3.57 10.69
CA LEU A 54 24.47 -2.75 9.75
C LEU A 54 22.98 -2.80 10.09
N ILE A 55 22.35 -1.65 10.20
CA ILE A 55 20.91 -1.50 10.38
C ILE A 55 20.32 -0.88 9.12
N ALA A 56 19.35 -1.55 8.50
CA ALA A 56 18.67 -1.06 7.30
C ALA A 56 17.19 -0.83 7.58
N LEU A 57 16.74 0.43 7.39
CA LEU A 57 15.35 0.85 7.59
C LEU A 57 14.65 1.04 6.25
N SER A 58 13.46 0.44 6.11
CA SER A 58 12.55 0.71 4.98
C SER A 58 11.52 1.75 5.37
N VAL A 59 11.60 2.93 4.75
CA VAL A 59 10.92 4.14 5.19
C VAL A 59 9.86 4.60 4.19
N GLU A 60 8.63 4.75 4.66
CA GLU A 60 7.54 5.45 4.00
C GLU A 60 7.32 6.82 4.65
N THR A 61 6.69 7.75 3.95
CA THR A 61 6.53 9.14 4.45
C THR A 61 5.87 9.20 5.82
N PHE A 62 4.82 8.41 6.07
CA PHE A 62 4.16 8.38 7.39
C PHE A 62 5.03 7.81 8.51
N SER A 63 6.04 7.04 8.21
CA SER A 63 6.95 6.45 9.20
C SER A 63 8.31 7.17 9.27
N ALA A 64 8.52 8.23 8.51
CA ALA A 64 9.82 8.90 8.39
C ALA A 64 10.32 9.43 9.75
N ARG A 65 9.48 10.12 10.51
CA ARG A 65 9.84 10.63 11.83
C ARG A 65 10.31 9.52 12.78
N ARG A 66 9.57 8.41 12.83
CA ARG A 66 9.96 7.25 13.65
C ARG A 66 11.24 6.59 13.15
N ALA A 67 11.42 6.52 11.84
CA ALA A 67 12.64 6.00 11.23
C ALA A 67 13.86 6.82 11.62
N TYR A 68 13.75 8.15 11.60
CA TYR A 68 14.82 9.06 11.99
C TYR A 68 15.19 8.93 13.48
N GLN A 69 14.19 8.84 14.35
CA GLN A 69 14.43 8.59 15.79
C GLN A 69 15.18 7.27 16.02
N LEU A 70 14.78 6.19 15.35
CA LEU A 70 15.46 4.89 15.46
C LEU A 70 16.88 4.95 14.90
N ALA A 71 17.05 5.61 13.76
CA ALA A 71 18.35 5.76 13.11
C ALA A 71 19.34 6.52 14.00
N ASP A 72 18.93 7.69 14.53
CA ASP A 72 19.78 8.47 15.43
C ASP A 72 20.17 7.66 16.67
N GLN A 73 19.21 6.96 17.28
CA GLN A 73 19.45 6.08 18.43
C GLN A 73 20.50 5.01 18.13
N PHE A 74 20.44 4.34 16.99
CA PHE A 74 21.36 3.26 16.65
C PHE A 74 22.73 3.78 16.19
N ARG A 75 22.78 4.94 15.53
CA ARG A 75 24.04 5.62 15.20
C ARG A 75 24.80 6.07 16.45
N GLU A 76 24.10 6.56 17.48
CA GLU A 76 24.70 6.88 18.79
C GLU A 76 25.29 5.63 19.47
N GLN A 77 24.80 4.44 19.16
CA GLN A 77 25.31 3.17 19.64
C GLN A 77 26.49 2.63 18.77
N GLY A 78 26.87 3.35 17.72
CA GLY A 78 27.99 3.00 16.83
C GLY A 78 27.62 2.05 15.69
N CYS A 79 26.32 1.77 15.44
CA CYS A 79 25.89 0.98 14.31
C CYS A 79 25.94 1.81 13.02
N GLN A 80 26.32 1.20 11.90
CA GLN A 80 26.08 1.79 10.58
C GLN A 80 24.58 1.72 10.25
N VAL A 81 24.00 2.85 9.83
CA VAL A 81 22.57 2.95 9.51
C VAL A 81 22.35 3.34 8.06
N VAL A 82 21.52 2.56 7.37
CA VAL A 82 21.13 2.77 5.98
C VAL A 82 19.61 2.93 5.90
N MET A 83 19.14 3.86 5.08
CA MET A 83 17.72 4.04 4.80
C MET A 83 17.43 3.81 3.32
N GLY A 84 16.31 3.16 3.05
CA GLY A 84 15.77 2.98 1.71
C GLY A 84 14.24 3.00 1.73
N GLY A 85 13.64 2.85 0.55
CA GLY A 85 12.20 2.88 0.37
C GLY A 85 11.71 4.16 -0.26
N HIS A 86 10.39 4.36 -0.25
CA HIS A 86 9.76 5.47 -0.97
C HIS A 86 10.24 6.85 -0.49
N HIS A 87 10.22 7.08 0.81
CA HIS A 87 10.54 8.41 1.35
C HIS A 87 12.00 8.83 1.11
N PRO A 88 13.03 8.03 1.44
CA PRO A 88 14.42 8.36 1.16
C PRO A 88 14.74 8.50 -0.33
N THR A 89 13.98 7.86 -1.20
CA THR A 89 14.15 8.01 -2.66
C THR A 89 13.84 9.44 -3.12
N PHE A 90 12.83 10.08 -2.55
CA PHE A 90 12.44 11.44 -2.93
C PHE A 90 13.09 12.54 -2.08
N LEU A 91 13.54 12.20 -0.88
CA LEU A 91 14.19 13.11 0.05
C LEU A 91 15.51 12.53 0.58
N PRO A 92 16.48 12.21 -0.29
CA PRO A 92 17.72 11.56 0.13
C PRO A 92 18.56 12.44 1.06
N GLU A 93 18.60 13.75 0.83
CA GLU A 93 19.38 14.68 1.67
C GLU A 93 18.79 14.80 3.08
N GLU A 94 17.45 14.76 3.22
CA GLU A 94 16.80 14.74 4.54
C GLU A 94 17.13 13.43 5.28
N ALA A 95 17.01 12.29 4.60
CA ALA A 95 17.33 11.00 5.19
C ALA A 95 18.81 10.87 5.58
N LEU A 96 19.74 11.48 4.81
CA LEU A 96 21.17 11.50 5.09
C LEU A 96 21.56 12.34 6.32
N MET A 97 20.67 13.15 6.85
CA MET A 97 20.91 13.79 8.16
C MET A 97 20.86 12.77 9.31
N HIS A 98 20.13 11.67 9.11
CA HIS A 98 19.86 10.64 10.11
C HIS A 98 20.49 9.28 9.79
N ALA A 99 21.02 9.07 8.57
CA ALA A 99 21.63 7.82 8.13
C ALA A 99 23.04 8.03 7.57
N ASP A 100 23.85 7.00 7.62
CA ASP A 100 25.19 7.00 7.04
C ASP A 100 25.14 6.80 5.53
N SER A 101 24.06 6.16 5.05
CA SER A 101 23.83 5.92 3.63
C SER A 101 22.34 5.87 3.29
N VAL A 102 22.00 6.20 2.04
CA VAL A 102 20.65 6.10 1.48
C VAL A 102 20.65 5.27 0.22
N VAL A 103 19.64 4.41 0.07
CA VAL A 103 19.35 3.71 -1.18
C VAL A 103 18.13 4.36 -1.83
N THR A 104 18.29 4.90 -3.03
CA THR A 104 17.20 5.46 -3.84
C THR A 104 16.72 4.44 -4.87
N GLY A 105 15.41 4.37 -5.10
CA GLY A 105 14.81 3.40 -6.02
C GLY A 105 14.75 1.98 -5.46
N ASP A 106 14.62 0.98 -6.35
CA ASP A 106 14.59 -0.44 -5.96
C ASP A 106 15.96 -0.90 -5.46
N ALA A 107 16.03 -1.34 -4.21
CA ALA A 107 17.28 -1.66 -3.55
C ALA A 107 17.99 -2.90 -4.12
N GLU A 108 17.28 -3.79 -4.82
CA GLU A 108 17.81 -5.08 -5.29
C GLU A 108 19.07 -4.97 -6.17
N GLY A 109 19.20 -3.88 -6.91
CA GLY A 109 20.38 -3.65 -7.75
C GLY A 109 21.59 -3.10 -7.02
N ALA A 110 21.44 -2.64 -5.78
CA ALA A 110 22.48 -1.96 -5.03
C ALA A 110 22.82 -2.65 -3.68
N TRP A 111 21.97 -3.56 -3.23
CA TRP A 111 22.00 -4.10 -1.87
C TRP A 111 23.27 -4.92 -1.58
N GLU A 112 23.67 -5.79 -2.48
CA GLU A 112 24.88 -6.62 -2.32
C GLU A 112 26.15 -5.77 -2.31
N GLN A 113 26.22 -4.73 -3.17
CA GLN A 113 27.33 -3.79 -3.18
C GLN A 113 27.39 -3.01 -1.87
N LEU A 114 26.25 -2.52 -1.39
CA LEU A 114 26.15 -1.79 -0.12
C LEU A 114 26.66 -2.64 1.06
N ILE A 115 26.25 -3.91 1.15
CA ILE A 115 26.72 -4.83 2.19
C ILE A 115 28.23 -5.03 2.10
N SER A 116 28.77 -5.22 0.88
CA SER A 116 30.21 -5.37 0.67
C SER A 116 31.00 -4.13 1.08
N ASP A 117 30.53 -2.95 0.69
CA ASP A 117 31.16 -1.67 1.04
C ASP A 117 31.10 -1.43 2.55
N SER A 118 29.96 -1.73 3.19
CA SER A 118 29.79 -1.65 4.64
C SER A 118 30.82 -2.55 5.37
N ALA A 119 30.97 -3.80 4.92
CA ALA A 119 31.92 -4.76 5.50
C ALA A 119 33.38 -4.29 5.39
N ASN A 120 33.70 -3.53 4.36
CA ASN A 120 35.06 -3.03 4.09
C ASN A 120 35.27 -1.59 4.64
N GLY A 121 34.30 -1.00 5.33
CA GLY A 121 34.40 0.37 5.84
C GLY A 121 34.41 1.43 4.73
N GLN A 122 33.82 1.13 3.56
CA GLN A 122 33.80 1.96 2.37
C GLN A 122 32.36 2.35 1.98
N LEU A 123 31.46 2.45 2.95
CA LEU A 123 30.05 2.76 2.74
C LEU A 123 29.90 4.11 2.00
N GLN A 124 29.22 4.12 0.85
CA GLN A 124 28.96 5.32 0.10
C GLN A 124 27.72 6.05 0.67
N ARG A 125 27.67 7.36 0.51
CA ARG A 125 26.54 8.16 1.00
C ARG A 125 25.23 7.80 0.31
N VAL A 126 25.25 7.54 -1.01
CA VAL A 126 24.07 7.23 -1.81
C VAL A 126 24.35 6.04 -2.72
N TYR A 127 23.43 5.08 -2.69
CA TYR A 127 23.36 3.99 -3.67
C TYR A 127 22.12 4.16 -4.51
N VAL A 128 22.27 4.08 -5.84
CA VAL A 128 21.15 4.22 -6.77
C VAL A 128 20.72 2.82 -7.22
N GLY A 129 19.52 2.45 -6.82
CA GLY A 129 18.86 1.24 -7.28
C GLY A 129 18.38 1.36 -8.73
N ASN A 130 18.02 0.24 -9.34
CA ASN A 130 17.59 0.19 -10.72
C ASN A 130 16.10 -0.12 -10.87
N ASN A 131 15.28 0.93 -10.97
CA ASN A 131 13.82 0.82 -11.19
C ASN A 131 13.44 0.31 -12.58
N GLN A 132 14.41 0.07 -13.47
CA GLN A 132 14.20 -0.45 -14.83
C GLN A 132 14.66 -1.91 -14.97
N ALA A 133 15.36 -2.47 -13.96
CA ALA A 133 15.82 -3.83 -14.03
C ALA A 133 14.67 -4.84 -14.11
N GLU A 134 14.87 -5.89 -14.90
CA GLU A 134 13.92 -7.01 -14.93
C GLU A 134 13.83 -7.70 -13.57
N LEU A 135 12.66 -8.28 -13.25
CA LEU A 135 12.41 -8.98 -11.99
C LEU A 135 12.78 -10.48 -12.07
N CYS A 136 13.81 -10.83 -12.86
CA CYS A 136 14.21 -12.22 -13.08
C CYS A 136 14.86 -12.86 -11.84
N ASP A 137 15.60 -12.09 -11.06
CA ASP A 137 16.25 -12.56 -9.81
C ASP A 137 15.44 -12.17 -8.56
N TYR A 138 14.12 -12.31 -8.63
CA TYR A 138 13.24 -12.07 -7.49
C TYR A 138 13.24 -13.30 -6.58
N ARG A 139 13.90 -13.17 -5.43
CA ARG A 139 13.93 -14.17 -4.38
C ARG A 139 13.40 -13.57 -3.09
N ILE A 140 12.78 -14.37 -2.25
CA ILE A 140 12.24 -13.93 -0.97
C ILE A 140 12.51 -14.95 0.12
N ASP A 141 13.08 -14.51 1.22
CA ASP A 141 13.16 -15.27 2.45
C ASP A 141 11.96 -14.96 3.35
N ARG A 142 11.05 -15.93 3.43
CA ARG A 142 9.83 -15.82 4.25
C ARG A 142 10.06 -16.25 5.70
N SER A 143 11.22 -16.85 6.01
CA SER A 143 11.53 -17.32 7.35
C SER A 143 11.62 -16.15 8.35
N ILE A 144 12.03 -14.96 7.89
CA ILE A 144 12.11 -13.75 8.73
C ILE A 144 10.73 -13.29 9.26
N PHE A 145 9.63 -13.77 8.68
CA PHE A 145 8.26 -13.47 9.11
C PHE A 145 7.71 -14.45 10.14
N ALA A 146 8.45 -15.55 10.41
CA ALA A 146 8.02 -16.59 11.32
C ALA A 146 7.84 -16.06 12.76
N GLY A 147 6.78 -16.46 13.43
CA GLY A 147 6.49 -16.05 14.81
C GLY A 147 5.93 -14.64 14.97
N LYS A 148 5.83 -13.84 13.90
CA LYS A 148 5.29 -12.48 13.96
C LYS A 148 3.76 -12.45 13.77
N SER A 149 3.09 -11.51 14.43
CA SER A 149 1.62 -11.41 14.48
C SER A 149 1.04 -10.69 13.26
N TYR A 150 1.22 -11.26 12.07
CA TYR A 150 0.60 -10.75 10.84
C TYR A 150 -0.83 -11.26 10.64
N ALA A 151 -1.59 -10.52 9.84
CA ALA A 151 -2.88 -10.99 9.34
C ALA A 151 -2.72 -12.36 8.64
N PRO A 152 -3.70 -13.28 8.75
CA PRO A 152 -3.60 -14.63 8.19
C PRO A 152 -3.81 -14.63 6.66
N ILE A 153 -3.06 -13.79 5.97
CA ILE A 153 -3.09 -13.60 4.51
C ILE A 153 -1.69 -13.92 3.97
N GLU A 154 -1.62 -14.68 2.91
CA GLU A 154 -0.38 -14.86 2.15
C GLU A 154 -0.22 -13.69 1.16
N VAL A 155 0.97 -13.16 1.02
CA VAL A 155 1.26 -12.07 0.09
C VAL A 155 2.23 -12.53 -0.99
N ILE A 156 1.98 -12.10 -2.22
CA ILE A 156 2.82 -12.37 -3.39
C ILE A 156 2.82 -11.15 -4.30
N GLN A 157 3.86 -10.98 -5.08
CA GLN A 157 3.96 -9.98 -6.12
C GLN A 157 4.23 -10.63 -7.46
N TYR A 158 3.49 -10.24 -8.50
CA TYR A 158 3.74 -10.63 -9.88
C TYR A 158 4.40 -9.51 -10.68
N SER A 159 3.94 -8.27 -10.47
CA SER A 159 4.44 -7.10 -11.20
C SER A 159 4.72 -5.91 -10.28
N ARG A 160 5.51 -4.96 -10.76
CA ARG A 160 5.75 -3.64 -10.16
C ARG A 160 5.46 -2.55 -11.17
N GLY A 161 4.89 -1.45 -10.68
CA GLY A 161 4.53 -0.29 -11.47
C GLY A 161 3.10 -0.34 -11.99
N CYS A 162 2.69 0.76 -12.59
CA CYS A 162 1.35 0.96 -13.13
C CYS A 162 1.43 1.76 -14.42
N ARG A 163 0.59 1.42 -15.41
CA ARG A 163 0.54 2.12 -16.70
C ARG A 163 -0.07 3.52 -16.62
N PHE A 164 -0.70 3.87 -15.50
CA PHE A 164 -1.42 5.11 -15.33
C PHE A 164 -0.57 6.18 -14.65
N GLU A 165 -0.82 7.44 -14.99
CA GLU A 165 -0.05 8.61 -14.59
C GLU A 165 -0.86 9.51 -13.66
N CYS A 166 -1.47 8.94 -12.61
CA CYS A 166 -2.25 9.71 -11.66
C CYS A 166 -1.34 10.68 -10.88
N ASP A 167 -1.71 11.97 -10.80
CA ASP A 167 -0.87 13.04 -10.25
C ASP A 167 -0.57 12.89 -8.75
N PHE A 168 -1.47 12.24 -8.00
CA PHE A 168 -1.32 11.99 -6.57
C PHE A 168 -0.55 10.71 -6.25
N CYS A 169 -0.29 9.87 -7.27
CA CYS A 169 0.16 8.49 -7.04
C CYS A 169 1.67 8.42 -6.83
N SER A 170 2.07 7.87 -5.69
CA SER A 170 3.46 7.61 -5.35
C SER A 170 4.11 6.55 -6.25
N ILE A 171 3.32 5.60 -6.77
CA ILE A 171 3.82 4.55 -7.67
C ILE A 171 4.26 5.15 -9.00
N TYR A 172 3.46 6.03 -9.60
CA TYR A 172 3.86 6.74 -10.81
C TYR A 172 5.11 7.59 -10.59
N SER A 173 5.20 8.27 -9.44
CA SER A 173 6.38 9.05 -9.08
C SER A 173 7.64 8.19 -8.97
N PHE A 174 7.51 6.94 -8.49
CA PHE A 174 8.63 6.05 -8.24
C PHE A 174 9.08 5.26 -9.49
N TYR A 175 8.12 4.75 -10.28
CA TYR A 175 8.39 3.85 -11.42
C TYR A 175 8.10 4.47 -12.78
N GLY A 176 7.47 5.67 -12.82
CA GLY A 176 6.86 6.18 -14.05
C GLY A 176 5.69 5.29 -14.49
N SER A 177 5.41 5.26 -15.78
CA SER A 177 4.39 4.37 -16.38
C SER A 177 4.95 2.98 -16.75
N ASN A 178 6.14 2.63 -16.26
CA ASN A 178 6.79 1.36 -16.55
C ASN A 178 6.20 0.23 -15.68
N VAL A 179 5.86 -0.88 -16.31
CA VAL A 179 5.38 -2.11 -15.65
C VAL A 179 6.35 -3.23 -15.93
N ARG A 180 6.86 -3.85 -14.88
CA ARG A 180 7.79 -4.97 -14.93
C ARG A 180 7.15 -6.20 -14.32
N THR A 181 7.25 -7.34 -14.97
CA THR A 181 6.69 -8.61 -14.48
C THR A 181 7.78 -9.60 -14.14
N ARG A 182 7.48 -10.45 -13.19
CA ARG A 182 8.32 -11.62 -12.85
C ARG A 182 8.09 -12.74 -13.87
N PRO A 183 9.10 -13.57 -14.15
CA PRO A 183 8.92 -14.80 -14.91
C PRO A 183 7.80 -15.66 -14.29
N ILE A 184 6.85 -16.07 -15.11
CA ILE A 184 5.65 -16.77 -14.62
C ILE A 184 5.96 -18.10 -13.92
N ASP A 185 7.03 -18.77 -14.32
CA ASP A 185 7.46 -20.01 -13.68
C ASP A 185 7.95 -19.81 -12.24
N HIS A 186 8.61 -18.67 -11.96
CA HIS A 186 9.00 -18.29 -10.59
C HIS A 186 7.76 -18.03 -9.73
N VAL A 187 6.78 -17.29 -10.27
CA VAL A 187 5.49 -17.06 -9.60
C VAL A 187 4.76 -18.38 -9.33
N ARG A 188 4.73 -19.29 -10.30
CA ARG A 188 4.12 -20.62 -10.15
C ARG A 188 4.78 -21.44 -9.05
N GLN A 189 6.10 -21.41 -8.97
CA GLN A 189 6.84 -22.14 -7.93
C GLN A 189 6.53 -21.56 -6.54
N GLU A 190 6.53 -20.24 -6.39
CA GLU A 190 6.19 -19.57 -5.15
C GLU A 190 4.75 -19.88 -4.72
N LEU A 191 3.78 -19.78 -5.62
CA LEU A 191 2.37 -20.12 -5.35
C LEU A 191 2.18 -21.56 -4.83
N LYS A 192 3.00 -22.51 -5.30
CA LYS A 192 2.96 -23.89 -4.82
C LYS A 192 3.49 -24.04 -3.40
N ALA A 193 4.42 -23.18 -2.99
CA ALA A 193 5.05 -23.19 -1.67
C ALA A 193 4.21 -22.49 -0.60
N LEU A 194 3.29 -21.59 -0.98
CA LEU A 194 2.46 -20.84 -0.05
C LEU A 194 1.34 -21.66 0.58
N ASN A 195 0.84 -21.21 1.73
CA ASN A 195 -0.30 -21.86 2.39
C ASN A 195 -1.62 -21.57 1.65
N ARG A 196 -1.98 -22.44 0.72
CA ARG A 196 -3.18 -22.33 -0.13
C ARG A 196 -4.52 -22.37 0.62
N LYS A 197 -4.54 -22.65 1.93
CA LYS A 197 -5.74 -22.56 2.76
C LYS A 197 -6.08 -21.12 3.15
N ARG A 198 -5.08 -20.24 3.16
CA ARG A 198 -5.26 -18.80 3.42
C ARG A 198 -5.70 -18.06 2.16
N LEU A 199 -6.23 -16.85 2.34
CA LEU A 199 -6.42 -15.91 1.25
C LEU A 199 -5.04 -15.42 0.79
N LEU A 200 -4.80 -15.44 -0.52
CA LEU A 200 -3.61 -14.87 -1.13
C LEU A 200 -3.91 -13.44 -1.58
N PHE A 201 -3.01 -12.51 -1.34
CA PHE A 201 -3.11 -11.15 -1.85
C PHE A 201 -1.94 -10.85 -2.79
N PHE A 202 -2.27 -10.55 -4.06
CA PHE A 202 -1.32 -9.97 -4.99
C PHE A 202 -1.14 -8.50 -4.66
N VAL A 203 0.05 -8.15 -4.14
CA VAL A 203 0.38 -6.79 -3.70
C VAL A 203 0.85 -5.88 -4.84
N ASP A 204 0.52 -6.25 -6.07
CA ASP A 204 0.82 -5.48 -7.28
C ASP A 204 0.11 -4.13 -7.25
N ASP A 205 0.75 -3.09 -7.77
CA ASP A 205 0.21 -1.74 -7.80
C ASP A 205 -1.06 -1.63 -8.65
N ASN A 206 -1.10 -2.40 -9.74
CA ASN A 206 -2.27 -2.67 -10.56
C ASN A 206 -2.02 -3.98 -11.31
N LEU A 207 -2.63 -5.07 -10.85
CA LEU A 207 -2.36 -6.41 -11.39
C LEU A 207 -2.65 -6.50 -12.90
N PHE A 208 -3.57 -5.70 -13.42
CA PHE A 208 -4.02 -5.71 -14.81
C PHE A 208 -3.43 -4.56 -15.65
N SER A 209 -2.20 -4.20 -15.39
CA SER A 209 -1.49 -3.17 -16.17
C SER A 209 -1.13 -3.62 -17.60
N SER A 210 -1.18 -4.94 -17.92
CA SER A 210 -0.91 -5.51 -19.24
C SER A 210 -1.86 -6.67 -19.53
N ASP A 211 -2.59 -6.63 -20.64
CA ASP A 211 -3.57 -7.68 -21.00
C ASP A 211 -2.94 -9.04 -21.32
N GLU A 212 -1.77 -9.04 -21.96
CA GLU A 212 -1.06 -10.28 -22.34
C GLU A 212 -0.65 -11.08 -21.09
N ASN A 213 -0.02 -10.39 -20.15
CA ASN A 213 0.48 -11.01 -18.92
C ASN A 213 -0.63 -11.54 -18.02
N ILE A 214 -1.82 -10.94 -18.05
CA ILE A 214 -2.98 -11.37 -17.28
C ILE A 214 -3.43 -12.77 -17.66
N SER A 215 -3.59 -13.04 -18.97
CA SER A 215 -4.07 -14.33 -19.45
C SER A 215 -3.12 -15.46 -19.04
N VAL A 216 -1.82 -15.21 -19.09
CA VAL A 216 -0.77 -16.15 -18.64
C VAL A 216 -0.87 -16.36 -17.12
N LEU A 217 -1.03 -15.28 -16.34
CA LEU A 217 -1.17 -15.37 -14.89
C LEU A 217 -2.42 -16.18 -14.50
N LEU A 218 -3.59 -15.85 -15.06
CA LEU A 218 -4.86 -16.51 -14.72
C LEU A 218 -4.84 -17.99 -15.09
N SER A 219 -4.27 -18.35 -16.23
CA SER A 219 -4.10 -19.76 -16.62
C SER A 219 -3.15 -20.53 -15.70
N THR A 220 -2.18 -19.84 -15.10
CA THR A 220 -1.25 -20.40 -14.11
C THR A 220 -1.92 -20.61 -12.75
N ILE A 221 -2.76 -19.67 -12.31
CA ILE A 221 -3.43 -19.71 -11.00
C ILE A 221 -4.60 -20.72 -10.99
N LYS A 222 -5.40 -20.75 -12.04
CA LYS A 222 -6.64 -21.57 -12.12
C LYS A 222 -6.44 -23.04 -11.69
N PRO A 223 -5.41 -23.78 -12.15
CA PRO A 223 -5.20 -25.16 -11.75
C PRO A 223 -4.82 -25.35 -10.27
N LEU A 224 -4.36 -24.29 -9.60
CA LEU A 224 -3.92 -24.36 -8.20
C LEU A 224 -5.09 -24.32 -7.21
N ASN A 225 -6.29 -23.96 -7.68
CA ASN A 225 -7.51 -23.86 -6.87
C ASN A 225 -7.33 -23.06 -5.58
N ILE A 226 -6.70 -21.90 -5.69
CA ILE A 226 -6.43 -20.97 -4.58
C ILE A 226 -7.47 -19.85 -4.55
N ARG A 227 -7.68 -19.29 -3.38
CA ARG A 227 -8.48 -18.06 -3.19
C ARG A 227 -7.54 -16.89 -3.12
N TRP A 228 -7.78 -15.87 -3.93
CA TRP A 228 -6.89 -14.73 -4.00
C TRP A 228 -7.64 -13.40 -4.16
N SER A 229 -6.93 -12.33 -3.93
CA SER A 229 -7.37 -10.95 -4.06
C SER A 229 -6.25 -10.11 -4.66
N CYS A 230 -6.60 -8.96 -5.22
CA CYS A 230 -5.64 -8.05 -5.85
C CYS A 230 -6.17 -6.61 -5.91
N GLN A 231 -5.30 -5.71 -6.32
CA GLN A 231 -5.67 -4.35 -6.72
C GLN A 231 -5.79 -4.26 -8.23
N ILE A 232 -6.86 -3.63 -8.70
CA ILE A 232 -7.16 -3.44 -10.13
C ILE A 232 -7.69 -2.03 -10.40
N SER A 233 -7.60 -1.60 -11.64
CA SER A 233 -8.32 -0.44 -12.14
C SER A 233 -9.72 -0.83 -12.63
N ILE A 234 -10.67 0.10 -12.54
CA ILE A 234 -12.09 -0.16 -12.83
C ILE A 234 -12.37 -0.46 -14.30
N ASP A 235 -11.48 -0.05 -15.21
CA ASP A 235 -11.61 -0.25 -16.66
C ASP A 235 -11.66 -1.74 -17.07
N ILE A 236 -11.18 -2.65 -16.21
CA ILE A 236 -11.30 -4.09 -16.44
C ILE A 236 -12.74 -4.56 -16.57
N ALA A 237 -13.67 -3.87 -15.89
CA ALA A 237 -15.08 -4.23 -15.89
C ALA A 237 -15.81 -3.98 -17.23
N ARG A 238 -15.12 -3.36 -18.21
CA ARG A 238 -15.62 -3.27 -19.59
C ARG A 238 -15.68 -4.61 -20.32
N ASN A 239 -14.87 -5.55 -19.83
CA ASN A 239 -14.79 -6.88 -20.42
C ASN A 239 -15.36 -7.92 -19.43
N LEU A 240 -16.62 -8.29 -19.61
CA LEU A 240 -17.32 -9.26 -18.75
C LEU A 240 -16.64 -10.64 -18.79
N ASP A 241 -16.12 -11.06 -19.94
CA ASP A 241 -15.38 -12.34 -20.07
C ASP A 241 -14.13 -12.33 -19.17
N ARG A 242 -13.50 -11.17 -19.01
CA ARG A 242 -12.37 -11.02 -18.09
C ARG A 242 -12.78 -11.19 -16.63
N LEU A 243 -13.96 -10.66 -16.26
CA LEU A 243 -14.51 -10.88 -14.92
C LEU A 243 -14.84 -12.35 -14.65
N ASP A 244 -15.34 -13.06 -15.67
CA ASP A 244 -15.58 -14.51 -15.58
C ASP A 244 -14.27 -15.28 -15.38
N GLN A 245 -13.23 -14.97 -16.15
CA GLN A 245 -11.89 -15.55 -15.99
C GLN A 245 -11.30 -15.32 -14.59
N LEU A 246 -11.51 -14.13 -14.01
CA LEU A 246 -11.09 -13.82 -12.64
C LEU A 246 -11.78 -14.74 -11.62
N ALA A 247 -13.10 -14.83 -11.70
CA ALA A 247 -13.90 -15.65 -10.79
C ALA A 247 -13.52 -17.14 -10.89
N GLU A 248 -13.37 -17.65 -12.12
CA GLU A 248 -12.96 -19.02 -12.39
C GLU A 248 -11.54 -19.34 -11.91
N ALA A 249 -10.62 -18.36 -11.99
CA ALA A 249 -9.26 -18.49 -11.45
C ALA A 249 -9.20 -18.36 -9.92
N GLY A 250 -10.33 -18.15 -9.25
CA GLY A 250 -10.41 -18.12 -7.78
C GLY A 250 -10.28 -16.74 -7.14
N CYS A 251 -10.40 -15.65 -7.90
CA CYS A 251 -10.49 -14.30 -7.34
C CYS A 251 -11.69 -14.17 -6.41
N ARG A 252 -11.50 -13.58 -5.22
CA ARG A 252 -12.56 -13.41 -4.22
C ARG A 252 -12.76 -11.95 -3.82
N TYR A 253 -11.75 -11.12 -3.92
CA TYR A 253 -11.84 -9.69 -3.65
C TYR A 253 -10.97 -8.90 -4.62
N VAL A 254 -11.46 -7.75 -5.01
CA VAL A 254 -10.70 -6.75 -5.77
C VAL A 254 -10.74 -5.41 -5.04
N LEU A 255 -9.56 -4.75 -4.97
CA LEU A 255 -9.47 -3.38 -4.54
C LEU A 255 -9.55 -2.49 -5.78
N ILE A 256 -10.47 -1.53 -5.78
CA ILE A 256 -10.70 -0.59 -6.89
C ILE A 256 -10.61 0.83 -6.37
N GLY A 257 -9.71 1.62 -6.97
CA GLY A 257 -9.64 3.05 -6.75
C GLY A 257 -10.73 3.77 -7.54
N PHE A 258 -11.88 4.08 -6.93
CA PHE A 258 -12.88 4.99 -7.51
C PHE A 258 -12.39 6.43 -7.46
N GLU A 259 -11.75 6.80 -6.39
CA GLU A 259 -11.15 8.06 -5.99
C GLU A 259 -12.18 9.19 -5.88
N SER A 260 -12.90 9.51 -6.94
CA SER A 260 -13.95 10.52 -6.96
C SER A 260 -15.10 10.11 -7.90
N LEU A 261 -16.31 10.58 -7.60
CA LEU A 261 -17.48 10.51 -8.50
C LEU A 261 -17.65 11.79 -9.33
N ASP A 262 -16.77 12.79 -9.13
CA ASP A 262 -16.77 14.05 -9.87
C ASP A 262 -15.78 14.00 -11.03
N GLU A 263 -16.28 14.24 -12.25
CA GLU A 263 -15.46 14.18 -13.48
C GLU A 263 -14.34 15.22 -13.53
N ASN A 264 -14.54 16.39 -12.93
CA ASN A 264 -13.52 17.43 -12.94
C ASN A 264 -12.36 17.04 -12.02
N ASN A 265 -12.67 16.45 -10.86
CA ASN A 265 -11.66 15.87 -9.98
C ASN A 265 -10.90 14.73 -10.67
N LEU A 266 -11.61 13.80 -11.35
CA LEU A 266 -10.95 12.73 -12.11
C LEU A 266 -10.06 13.27 -13.24
N ARG A 267 -10.44 14.38 -13.90
CA ARG A 267 -9.58 15.06 -14.88
C ARG A 267 -8.35 15.66 -14.21
N GLN A 268 -8.51 16.31 -13.07
CA GLN A 268 -7.42 16.91 -12.32
C GLN A 268 -6.44 15.87 -11.78
N MET A 269 -6.94 14.69 -11.40
CA MET A 269 -6.15 13.53 -10.99
C MET A 269 -5.38 12.87 -12.13
N ASN A 270 -5.57 13.30 -13.39
CA ASN A 270 -5.16 12.56 -14.59
C ASN A 270 -5.75 11.15 -14.66
N LYS A 271 -7.00 10.98 -14.20
CA LYS A 271 -7.70 9.68 -14.07
C LYS A 271 -8.97 9.62 -14.93
N ARG A 272 -8.99 10.27 -16.10
CA ARG A 272 -10.15 10.32 -17.02
C ARG A 272 -10.63 8.94 -17.47
N TRP A 273 -9.75 7.97 -17.51
CA TRP A 273 -10.06 6.59 -17.86
C TRP A 273 -11.03 5.90 -16.85
N ASN A 274 -11.15 6.42 -15.64
CA ASN A 274 -12.12 5.95 -14.65
C ASN A 274 -13.56 6.16 -15.17
N ASN A 275 -13.83 7.29 -15.82
CA ASN A 275 -15.15 7.65 -16.34
C ASN A 275 -15.60 6.80 -17.54
N VAL A 276 -14.75 5.94 -18.05
CA VAL A 276 -14.99 5.12 -19.24
C VAL A 276 -15.63 3.76 -18.87
N ALA A 277 -15.73 3.44 -17.57
CA ALA A 277 -16.31 2.18 -17.10
C ALA A 277 -17.85 2.18 -17.10
N GLY A 278 -18.50 3.30 -17.43
CA GLY A 278 -19.97 3.41 -17.40
C GLY A 278 -20.53 3.54 -15.97
N ASP A 279 -21.67 2.90 -15.72
CA ASP A 279 -22.31 2.91 -14.41
C ASP A 279 -21.51 2.08 -13.39
N TYR A 280 -20.93 2.76 -12.41
CA TYR A 280 -20.17 2.11 -11.32
C TYR A 280 -21.02 1.14 -10.50
N LEU A 281 -22.33 1.38 -10.36
CA LEU A 281 -23.25 0.45 -9.68
C LEU A 281 -23.33 -0.86 -10.43
N GLN A 282 -23.43 -0.81 -11.77
CA GLN A 282 -23.44 -1.99 -12.62
C GLN A 282 -22.13 -2.77 -12.49
N VAL A 283 -20.97 -2.09 -12.49
CA VAL A 283 -19.66 -2.75 -12.33
C VAL A 283 -19.59 -3.53 -11.02
N VAL A 284 -20.00 -2.92 -9.91
CA VAL A 284 -20.00 -3.59 -8.60
C VAL A 284 -20.99 -4.75 -8.59
N HIS A 285 -22.15 -4.58 -9.20
CA HIS A 285 -23.16 -5.65 -9.34
C HIS A 285 -22.59 -6.85 -10.10
N GLU A 286 -21.92 -6.66 -11.24
CA GLU A 286 -21.32 -7.72 -12.05
C GLU A 286 -20.25 -8.50 -11.28
N LEU A 287 -19.42 -7.82 -10.48
CA LEU A 287 -18.46 -8.46 -9.61
C LEU A 287 -19.13 -9.30 -8.52
N HIS A 288 -20.16 -8.77 -7.85
CA HIS A 288 -20.93 -9.49 -6.84
C HIS A 288 -21.65 -10.72 -7.41
N GLN A 289 -22.19 -10.65 -8.65
CA GLN A 289 -22.82 -11.77 -9.32
C GLN A 289 -21.83 -12.93 -9.60
N ARG A 290 -20.53 -12.63 -9.65
CA ARG A 290 -19.44 -13.61 -9.82
C ARG A 290 -18.81 -14.04 -8.48
N GLY A 291 -19.37 -13.62 -7.37
CA GLY A 291 -18.84 -13.92 -6.03
C GLY A 291 -17.53 -13.23 -5.70
N ILE A 292 -17.25 -12.09 -6.35
CA ILE A 292 -16.08 -11.25 -6.12
C ILE A 292 -16.52 -10.04 -5.27
N GLY A 293 -15.92 -9.89 -4.09
CA GLY A 293 -16.12 -8.74 -3.23
C GLY A 293 -15.34 -7.52 -3.69
N VAL A 294 -15.84 -6.34 -3.35
CA VAL A 294 -15.24 -5.06 -3.77
C VAL A 294 -14.81 -4.22 -2.57
N TYR A 295 -13.53 -3.88 -2.55
CA TYR A 295 -12.95 -2.88 -1.67
C TYR A 295 -12.78 -1.58 -2.46
N GLY A 296 -13.61 -0.57 -2.19
CA GLY A 296 -13.55 0.73 -2.87
C GLY A 296 -12.70 1.73 -2.09
N THR A 297 -11.88 2.52 -2.80
CA THR A 297 -11.16 3.65 -2.20
C THR A 297 -11.60 4.96 -2.80
N PHE A 298 -11.77 5.98 -1.94
CA PHE A 298 -12.13 7.35 -2.29
C PHE A 298 -11.15 8.31 -1.61
N VAL A 299 -10.75 9.35 -2.34
CA VAL A 299 -9.86 10.40 -1.84
C VAL A 299 -10.50 11.77 -2.06
N PHE A 300 -10.38 12.65 -1.09
CA PHE A 300 -11.02 13.97 -1.08
C PHE A 300 -10.02 15.08 -0.80
N GLY A 301 -10.33 16.27 -1.32
CA GLY A 301 -9.53 17.47 -1.18
C GLY A 301 -9.04 18.05 -2.50
N TYR A 302 -9.46 17.46 -3.64
CA TYR A 302 -9.29 18.08 -4.94
C TYR A 302 -10.13 19.36 -5.07
N ASP A 303 -9.86 20.17 -6.07
CA ASP A 303 -10.36 21.54 -6.17
C ASP A 303 -11.89 21.65 -6.31
N HIS A 304 -12.55 20.58 -6.77
CA HIS A 304 -14.01 20.51 -6.92
C HIS A 304 -14.71 19.71 -5.81
N ASP A 305 -13.99 19.28 -4.77
CA ASP A 305 -14.60 18.57 -3.67
C ASP A 305 -15.32 19.53 -2.73
N THR A 306 -16.53 19.12 -2.36
CA THR A 306 -17.41 19.79 -1.40
C THR A 306 -17.88 18.77 -0.36
N THR A 307 -18.55 19.22 0.69
CA THR A 307 -19.21 18.31 1.65
C THR A 307 -20.23 17.39 0.95
N GLU A 308 -20.86 17.88 -0.12
CA GLU A 308 -21.81 17.11 -0.93
C GLU A 308 -21.11 16.00 -1.75
N THR A 309 -19.91 16.24 -2.30
CA THR A 309 -19.16 15.18 -3.03
C THR A 309 -18.75 14.05 -2.09
N ILE A 310 -18.38 14.36 -0.85
CA ILE A 310 -18.10 13.35 0.18
C ILE A 310 -19.37 12.54 0.47
N ARG A 311 -20.50 13.22 0.73
CA ARG A 311 -21.78 12.57 1.02
C ARG A 311 -22.22 11.65 -0.13
N ARG A 312 -22.18 12.12 -1.38
CA ARG A 312 -22.53 11.32 -2.56
C ARG A 312 -21.65 10.07 -2.71
N SER A 313 -20.38 10.16 -2.36
CA SER A 313 -19.47 9.00 -2.41
C SER A 313 -19.82 7.96 -1.35
N VAL A 314 -20.27 8.39 -0.17
CA VAL A 314 -20.77 7.47 0.87
C VAL A 314 -22.10 6.84 0.44
N ASP A 315 -23.02 7.63 -0.09
CA ASP A 315 -24.32 7.14 -0.58
C ASP A 315 -24.12 6.09 -1.68
N PHE A 316 -23.23 6.36 -2.65
CA PHE A 316 -22.84 5.39 -3.67
C PHE A 316 -22.27 4.11 -3.06
N ALA A 317 -21.32 4.21 -2.12
CA ALA A 317 -20.70 3.04 -1.50
C ALA A 317 -21.71 2.17 -0.75
N LEU A 318 -22.72 2.79 -0.14
CA LEU A 318 -23.82 2.12 0.55
C LEU A 318 -24.83 1.49 -0.43
N GLU A 319 -25.20 2.20 -1.49
CA GLU A 319 -26.10 1.73 -2.55
C GLU A 319 -25.49 0.56 -3.32
N ALA A 320 -24.24 0.71 -3.78
CA ALA A 320 -23.46 -0.34 -4.44
C ALA A 320 -23.16 -1.51 -3.49
N ARG A 321 -23.38 -1.34 -2.18
CA ARG A 321 -23.10 -2.33 -1.14
C ARG A 321 -21.65 -2.82 -1.19
N LEU A 322 -20.70 -1.88 -1.32
CA LEU A 322 -19.27 -2.21 -1.27
C LEU A 322 -18.95 -3.02 -0.01
N ASP A 323 -18.08 -4.02 -0.13
CA ASP A 323 -17.75 -4.89 1.00
C ASP A 323 -16.88 -4.16 2.02
N ILE A 324 -15.91 -3.40 1.56
CA ILE A 324 -15.04 -2.53 2.32
C ILE A 324 -14.94 -1.20 1.57
N ALA A 325 -14.79 -0.09 2.28
CA ALA A 325 -14.51 1.20 1.66
C ALA A 325 -13.59 2.06 2.53
N ASN A 326 -12.72 2.84 1.89
CA ASN A 326 -11.94 3.90 2.51
C ASN A 326 -12.33 5.26 1.95
N PHE A 327 -12.44 6.23 2.86
CA PHE A 327 -12.75 7.64 2.57
C PHE A 327 -11.65 8.47 3.21
N ASN A 328 -10.64 8.84 2.44
CA ASN A 328 -9.44 9.46 2.99
C ASN A 328 -9.26 10.90 2.48
N PRO A 329 -8.76 11.82 3.29
CA PRO A 329 -8.20 13.05 2.75
C PRO A 329 -6.99 12.70 1.87
N LEU A 330 -6.79 13.46 0.80
CA LEU A 330 -5.61 13.36 -0.05
C LEU A 330 -4.34 13.53 0.80
N THR A 331 -3.35 12.71 0.50
CA THR A 331 -2.04 12.77 1.14
C THR A 331 -1.00 13.17 0.09
N PRO A 332 -0.57 14.44 0.09
CA PRO A 332 0.51 14.88 -0.80
C PRO A 332 1.84 14.29 -0.32
N THR A 333 2.26 13.19 -0.93
CA THR A 333 3.55 12.55 -0.64
C THR A 333 4.67 13.20 -1.46
N PRO A 334 5.86 13.40 -0.89
CA PRO A 334 7.01 13.90 -1.64
C PRO A 334 7.23 13.15 -2.96
N GLY A 335 7.62 13.87 -3.99
CA GLY A 335 7.82 13.34 -5.34
C GLY A 335 6.55 13.23 -6.18
N SER A 336 5.33 13.28 -5.61
CA SER A 336 4.10 13.26 -6.39
C SER A 336 3.80 14.59 -7.06
N GLY A 337 3.12 14.56 -8.22
CA GLY A 337 2.66 15.77 -8.90
C GLY A 337 1.75 16.62 -8.01
N LEU A 338 0.89 15.96 -7.21
CA LEU A 338 0.05 16.62 -6.20
C LEU A 338 0.88 17.41 -5.18
N TYR A 339 1.93 16.80 -4.61
CA TYR A 339 2.78 17.48 -3.63
C TYR A 339 3.45 18.71 -4.23
N ASN A 340 4.05 18.57 -5.41
CA ASN A 340 4.73 19.66 -6.09
C ASN A 340 3.78 20.81 -6.44
N ARG A 341 2.57 20.49 -6.88
CA ARG A 341 1.53 21.48 -7.17
C ARG A 341 1.10 22.23 -5.92
N LEU A 342 0.78 21.53 -4.84
CA LEU A 342 0.34 22.15 -3.59
C LEU A 342 1.45 23.01 -2.94
N LEU A 343 2.71 22.57 -3.07
CA LEU A 343 3.87 23.34 -2.62
C LEU A 343 4.00 24.65 -3.42
N ALA A 344 3.92 24.58 -4.75
CA ALA A 344 4.01 25.76 -5.63
C ALA A 344 2.84 26.74 -5.44
N GLU A 345 1.65 26.23 -5.10
CA GLU A 345 0.47 27.03 -4.77
C GLU A 345 0.45 27.54 -3.32
N ASN A 346 1.46 27.27 -2.49
CA ASN A 346 1.53 27.59 -1.06
C ASN A 346 0.31 27.07 -0.28
N ARG A 347 -0.18 25.90 -0.59
CA ARG A 347 -1.36 25.27 0.02
C ARG A 347 -1.02 24.19 1.05
N LEU A 348 0.22 23.73 1.14
CA LEU A 348 0.66 22.82 2.20
C LEU A 348 0.65 23.60 3.54
N LEU A 349 0.01 23.02 4.57
CA LEU A 349 0.02 23.59 5.93
C LEU A 349 1.41 23.52 6.55
N SER A 350 2.15 22.44 6.27
CA SER A 350 3.57 22.30 6.52
C SER A 350 4.23 21.56 5.33
N PRO A 351 5.27 22.10 4.70
CA PRO A 351 6.00 21.39 3.64
C PRO A 351 6.56 20.05 4.10
N HIS A 352 7.02 19.96 5.34
CA HIS A 352 7.55 18.74 5.95
C HIS A 352 6.58 18.18 7.01
N TRP A 353 5.31 18.01 6.64
CA TRP A 353 4.24 17.59 7.55
C TRP A 353 4.53 16.26 8.29
N TRP A 354 5.34 15.37 7.71
CA TRP A 354 5.75 14.11 8.32
C TRP A 354 6.71 14.26 9.51
N LEU A 355 7.36 15.43 9.64
CA LEU A 355 8.23 15.77 10.77
C LEU A 355 7.50 16.55 11.86
N ASP A 356 6.32 17.07 11.58
CA ASP A 356 5.55 17.86 12.53
C ASP A 356 5.09 16.99 13.72
N SER A 357 5.59 17.33 14.92
CA SER A 357 5.26 16.61 16.14
C SER A 357 3.80 16.78 16.58
N HIS A 358 3.11 17.79 16.08
CA HIS A 358 1.71 18.07 16.38
C HIS A 358 0.76 17.39 15.39
N TYR A 359 1.25 16.95 14.21
CA TYR A 359 0.44 16.28 13.21
C TYR A 359 -0.12 14.94 13.73
N LYS A 360 -1.42 14.78 13.58
CA LYS A 360 -2.13 13.57 13.96
C LYS A 360 -2.71 12.89 12.72
N TYR A 361 -2.76 11.59 12.74
CA TYR A 361 -3.37 10.83 11.64
C TYR A 361 -4.83 11.26 11.40
N GLY A 362 -5.12 11.67 10.20
CA GLY A 362 -6.41 12.21 9.79
C GLY A 362 -6.51 13.74 9.83
N ASP A 363 -5.50 14.43 10.37
CA ASP A 363 -5.43 15.89 10.26
C ASP A 363 -5.19 16.31 8.80
N PRO A 364 -5.68 17.50 8.40
CA PRO A 364 -5.42 18.01 7.08
C PRO A 364 -3.94 18.35 6.90
N ILE A 365 -3.40 18.04 5.73
CA ILE A 365 -2.01 18.34 5.38
C ILE A 365 -1.93 19.63 4.53
N PHE A 366 -3.02 20.01 3.91
CA PHE A 366 -3.09 21.15 2.99
C PHE A 366 -4.47 21.83 3.07
N THR A 367 -4.55 23.02 2.51
CA THR A 367 -5.81 23.78 2.39
C THR A 367 -6.50 23.44 1.07
N PRO A 368 -7.68 22.77 1.10
CA PRO A 368 -8.50 22.56 -0.11
C PRO A 368 -9.01 23.89 -0.68
N LYS A 369 -9.50 23.91 -1.94
CA LYS A 369 -10.07 25.14 -2.52
C LYS A 369 -11.53 25.39 -2.13
N SER A 370 -12.32 24.32 -2.05
CA SER A 370 -13.78 24.41 -1.89
C SER A 370 -14.29 23.89 -0.55
N LEU A 371 -13.37 23.47 0.33
CA LEU A 371 -13.63 23.02 1.70
C LEU A 371 -12.67 23.71 2.65
N THR A 372 -13.05 23.84 3.92
CA THR A 372 -12.05 24.11 4.95
C THR A 372 -11.27 22.82 5.27
N ALA A 373 -10.10 22.96 5.86
CA ALA A 373 -9.28 21.84 6.30
C ALA A 373 -10.05 20.92 7.27
N GLU A 374 -10.79 21.53 8.20
CA GLU A 374 -11.63 20.84 9.19
C GLU A 374 -12.80 20.09 8.50
N GLN A 375 -13.50 20.75 7.55
CA GLN A 375 -14.57 20.12 6.80
C GLN A 375 -14.10 18.88 6.04
N LEU A 376 -12.89 18.92 5.48
CA LEU A 376 -12.29 17.76 4.81
C LEU A 376 -12.05 16.60 5.79
N THR A 377 -11.39 16.90 6.92
CA THR A 377 -11.03 15.89 7.93
C THR A 377 -12.27 15.27 8.57
N GLU A 378 -13.19 16.12 9.06
CA GLU A 378 -14.43 15.67 9.68
C GLU A 378 -15.30 14.91 8.69
N GLY A 379 -15.43 15.41 7.45
CA GLY A 379 -16.19 14.76 6.40
C GLY A 379 -15.69 13.36 6.09
N CYS A 380 -14.37 13.18 5.98
CA CYS A 380 -13.77 11.85 5.77
C CYS A 380 -13.98 10.92 6.97
N PHE A 381 -13.89 11.43 8.19
CA PHE A 381 -14.10 10.63 9.41
C PHE A 381 -15.56 10.22 9.56
N GLU A 382 -16.51 11.15 9.37
CA GLU A 382 -17.95 10.85 9.41
C GLU A 382 -18.36 9.87 8.31
N ALA A 383 -17.79 9.99 7.10
CA ALA A 383 -17.97 9.03 6.01
C ALA A 383 -17.61 7.60 6.44
N LYS A 384 -16.44 7.44 7.06
CA LYS A 384 -16.01 6.14 7.62
C LYS A 384 -16.97 5.65 8.71
N LYS A 385 -17.37 6.50 9.64
CA LYS A 385 -18.30 6.16 10.72
C LYS A 385 -19.66 5.70 10.18
N GLN A 386 -20.22 6.42 9.20
CA GLN A 386 -21.48 6.09 8.55
C GLN A 386 -21.37 4.74 7.84
N PHE A 387 -20.35 4.54 7.00
CA PHE A 387 -20.17 3.31 6.25
C PHE A 387 -19.93 2.10 7.17
N TYR A 388 -19.16 2.24 8.25
CA TYR A 388 -18.89 1.19 9.22
C TYR A 388 -19.84 1.20 10.44
N SER A 389 -21.02 1.83 10.34
CA SER A 389 -22.07 1.66 11.36
C SER A 389 -22.57 0.22 11.37
N TRP A 390 -22.99 -0.29 12.55
CA TRP A 390 -23.46 -1.67 12.68
C TRP A 390 -24.65 -1.98 11.77
N SER A 391 -25.57 -1.03 11.59
CA SER A 391 -26.71 -1.16 10.67
C SER A 391 -26.26 -1.28 9.20
N SER A 392 -25.25 -0.51 8.80
CA SER A 392 -24.67 -0.57 7.46
C SER A 392 -23.95 -1.91 7.25
N ILE A 393 -23.11 -2.33 8.19
CA ILE A 393 -22.40 -3.61 8.13
C ILE A 393 -23.40 -4.76 7.97
N ALA A 394 -24.43 -4.82 8.84
CA ALA A 394 -25.43 -5.89 8.80
C ALA A 394 -26.14 -5.93 7.43
N ARG A 395 -26.54 -4.77 6.89
CA ARG A 395 -27.23 -4.67 5.59
C ARG A 395 -26.34 -5.11 4.42
N ARG A 396 -25.06 -4.79 4.44
CA ARG A 396 -24.09 -5.15 3.38
C ARG A 396 -23.69 -6.63 3.44
N VAL A 397 -23.53 -7.18 4.64
CA VAL A 397 -23.21 -8.60 4.86
C VAL A 397 -24.41 -9.50 4.51
N ALA A 398 -25.64 -9.08 4.88
CA ALA A 398 -26.88 -9.83 4.61
C ALA A 398 -27.35 -9.71 3.15
N ASN A 399 -26.56 -9.14 2.25
CA ASN A 399 -26.94 -8.94 0.85
C ASN A 399 -27.09 -10.29 0.12
N LYS A 400 -28.33 -10.62 -0.27
CA LYS A 400 -28.67 -11.85 -1.00
C LYS A 400 -28.26 -11.83 -2.48
N ASP A 401 -27.99 -10.64 -3.04
CA ASP A 401 -27.59 -10.49 -4.45
C ASP A 401 -26.13 -10.93 -4.69
N LYS A 402 -25.34 -11.06 -3.61
CA LYS A 402 -23.96 -11.53 -3.66
C LYS A 402 -23.93 -13.05 -3.71
N LYS A 403 -23.28 -13.60 -4.71
CA LYS A 403 -23.02 -15.06 -4.81
C LYS A 403 -21.83 -15.49 -3.96
N PHE A 404 -21.75 -15.00 -2.72
CA PHE A 404 -20.67 -15.34 -1.81
C PHE A 404 -20.81 -16.74 -1.24
N SER A 405 -19.69 -17.42 -1.12
CA SER A 405 -19.58 -18.62 -0.30
C SER A 405 -19.64 -18.24 1.20
N VAL A 406 -19.87 -19.23 2.06
CA VAL A 406 -19.77 -19.06 3.52
C VAL A 406 -18.44 -18.41 3.92
N PHE A 407 -17.34 -18.81 3.26
CA PHE A 407 -16.02 -18.21 3.47
C PHE A 407 -16.01 -16.70 3.12
N GLY A 408 -16.55 -16.32 1.96
CA GLY A 408 -16.62 -14.91 1.55
C GLY A 408 -17.42 -14.06 2.53
N THR A 409 -18.59 -14.53 2.97
CA THR A 409 -19.42 -13.83 3.95
C THR A 409 -18.68 -13.67 5.29
N ALA A 410 -18.02 -14.73 5.78
CA ALA A 410 -17.24 -14.67 7.03
C ALA A 410 -16.06 -13.68 6.90
N MET A 411 -15.32 -13.72 5.79
CA MET A 411 -14.20 -12.79 5.55
C MET A 411 -14.67 -11.35 5.47
N THR A 412 -15.77 -11.05 4.76
CA THR A 412 -16.36 -9.71 4.72
C THR A 412 -16.75 -9.23 6.12
N SER A 413 -17.36 -10.10 6.93
CA SER A 413 -17.77 -9.76 8.29
C SER A 413 -16.56 -9.41 9.17
N ILE A 414 -15.55 -10.26 9.18
CA ILE A 414 -14.30 -10.05 9.95
C ILE A 414 -13.60 -8.76 9.48
N ALA A 415 -13.45 -8.56 8.18
CA ALA A 415 -12.81 -7.37 7.63
C ALA A 415 -13.54 -6.08 8.04
N ASN A 416 -14.89 -6.07 8.03
CA ASN A 416 -15.68 -4.92 8.49
C ASN A 416 -15.50 -4.63 9.99
N ILE A 417 -15.44 -5.67 10.83
CA ILE A 417 -15.21 -5.49 12.28
C ILE A 417 -13.81 -4.91 12.52
N ILE A 418 -12.79 -5.46 11.85
CA ILE A 418 -11.42 -4.95 11.94
C ILE A 418 -11.35 -3.51 11.44
N SER A 419 -11.88 -3.22 10.26
CA SER A 419 -11.87 -1.88 9.67
C SER A 419 -12.58 -0.86 10.57
N ARG A 420 -13.75 -1.21 11.12
CA ARG A 420 -14.46 -0.37 12.09
C ARG A 420 -13.55 -0.05 13.29
N ARG A 421 -12.90 -1.05 13.86
CA ARG A 421 -11.99 -0.86 15.01
C ARG A 421 -10.83 0.05 14.65
N GLU A 422 -10.21 -0.16 13.49
CA GLU A 422 -9.04 0.61 13.03
C GLU A 422 -9.40 2.07 12.71
N VAL A 423 -10.59 2.36 12.19
CA VAL A 423 -11.07 3.73 11.98
C VAL A 423 -11.01 4.55 13.28
N TYR A 424 -11.52 3.99 14.38
CA TYR A 424 -11.50 4.70 15.69
C TYR A 424 -10.14 4.67 16.36
N ARG A 425 -9.31 3.68 16.08
CA ARG A 425 -8.01 3.50 16.72
C ARG A 425 -6.94 4.40 16.14
N LYS A 426 -6.96 4.61 14.81
CA LYS A 426 -5.95 5.42 14.10
C LYS A 426 -6.22 6.93 14.19
N GLN A 427 -7.49 7.33 14.18
CA GLN A 427 -7.87 8.75 14.15
C GLN A 427 -7.29 9.52 15.34
N GLY A 428 -6.64 10.64 15.06
CA GLY A 428 -6.09 11.56 16.06
C GLY A 428 -4.80 11.07 16.76
N ARG A 429 -4.15 10.02 16.27
CA ARG A 429 -2.86 9.56 16.79
C ARG A 429 -1.70 10.32 16.17
N HIS A 430 -0.72 10.70 17.01
CA HIS A 430 0.50 11.35 16.55
C HIS A 430 1.35 10.42 15.71
N LEU A 431 2.06 10.96 14.71
CA LEU A 431 3.06 10.23 13.96
C LEU A 431 4.37 10.15 14.76
N GLY A 432 5.11 9.04 14.59
CA GLY A 432 6.47 8.91 15.09
C GLY A 432 6.62 8.96 16.60
N THR A 433 5.67 8.40 17.35
CA THR A 433 5.76 8.31 18.81
C THR A 433 6.06 6.90 19.26
#